data_581d76536de9d6220f12d5ee305d257a
#
_entry.id   581d76536de9d6220f12d5ee305d257a
#
_cell.length_a   1.000
_cell.length_b   1.000
_cell.length_c   1.000
_cell.angle_alpha   90.00
_cell.angle_beta   90.00
_cell.angle_gamma   90.00
#
_symmetry.space_group_name_H-M   'P 1'
#
loop_
_entity.id
_entity.type
_entity.pdbx_description
1 polymer ?
#
loop_
_entity_poly.entity_id
_entity_poly.type
_entity_poly.pdbx_seq_one_letter_code
_entity_poly.pdbx_strand_id
1 'polypeptide(L)'
;MKNRIKSIISSESFRNFLVRSMSTAVIIPIAGYILVIGGDYFSLFISILGALMIWEMARAIFGAVHSRFLIILSISFGVVILLSGLKIGMLLMCTVALLVLILFSIYCLVIKQADKITKFLPCSLFILIPCILFLWLRETKELIILFWILSCVIATDIGAYVVGKIIGGVKLAPKISPNKTWSGLFGGVTASAFTGLGFSVFWMEKHFKFVCLSLLIAIVAQMGDLLESRFKRKYSLKETSNIIPGHGGIMDRLDGHMAAVTFIALINFTSSQMQF
;
A
#
# COMPACT_ATOMS: atom_id res chain seq x y z
N MET A 1 -10.97 24.04 35.47
CA MET A 1 -10.91 24.03 33.99
C MET A 1 -9.84 23.08 33.44
N LYS A 2 -8.58 23.11 33.89
CA LYS A 2 -7.49 22.19 33.43
C LYS A 2 -7.80 20.68 33.58
N ASN A 3 -8.44 20.25 34.66
CA ASN A 3 -8.76 18.84 34.90
C ASN A 3 -9.89 18.32 33.97
N ARG A 4 -10.85 19.18 33.61
CA ARG A 4 -11.92 18.83 32.66
C ARG A 4 -11.39 18.69 31.23
N ILE A 5 -10.45 19.55 30.83
CA ILE A 5 -9.78 19.47 29.53
C ILE A 5 -8.92 18.19 29.45
N LYS A 6 -8.18 17.82 30.50
CA LYS A 6 -7.42 16.57 30.57
C LYS A 6 -8.31 15.33 30.47
N SER A 7 -9.47 15.30 31.11
CA SER A 7 -10.43 14.18 31.05
C SER A 7 -11.08 14.05 29.66
N ILE A 8 -11.38 15.16 28.99
CA ILE A 8 -11.94 15.16 27.63
C ILE A 8 -10.88 14.65 26.62
N ILE A 9 -9.65 15.15 26.71
CA ILE A 9 -8.54 14.71 25.84
C ILE A 9 -8.22 13.23 26.08
N SER A 10 -8.26 12.73 27.31
CA SER A 10 -8.03 11.32 27.61
C SER A 10 -9.16 10.41 27.08
N SER A 11 -10.41 10.83 27.17
CA SER A 11 -11.57 10.07 26.66
C SER A 11 -11.58 10.02 25.13
N GLU A 12 -11.24 11.09 24.46
CA GLU A 12 -11.17 11.16 23.00
C GLU A 12 -9.98 10.35 22.45
N SER A 13 -8.82 10.42 23.10
CA SER A 13 -7.66 9.60 22.77
C SER A 13 -7.94 8.11 22.95
N PHE A 14 -8.62 7.74 24.04
CA PHE A 14 -9.01 6.36 24.31
C PHE A 14 -10.05 5.85 23.30
N ARG A 15 -11.06 6.65 22.96
CA ARG A 15 -12.04 6.31 21.92
C ARG A 15 -11.39 6.12 20.56
N ASN A 16 -10.46 7.01 20.18
CA ASN A 16 -9.71 6.87 18.93
C ASN A 16 -8.84 5.61 18.91
N PHE A 17 -8.22 5.26 20.03
CA PHE A 17 -7.48 4.00 20.18
C PHE A 17 -8.40 2.79 20.01
N LEU A 18 -9.56 2.77 20.66
CA LEU A 18 -10.54 1.67 20.52
C LEU A 18 -11.02 1.51 19.06
N VAL A 19 -11.39 2.60 18.40
CA VAL A 19 -11.84 2.56 17.00
C VAL A 19 -10.75 2.00 16.09
N ARG A 20 -9.50 2.40 16.30
CA ARG A 20 -8.35 1.85 15.56
C ARG A 20 -8.17 0.36 15.82
N SER A 21 -8.15 -0.06 17.07
CA SER A 21 -7.97 -1.47 17.43
C SER A 21 -9.09 -2.34 16.86
N MET A 22 -10.34 -1.89 16.93
CA MET A 22 -11.49 -2.61 16.36
C MET A 22 -11.39 -2.72 14.83
N SER A 23 -11.07 -1.63 14.13
CA SER A 23 -10.90 -1.66 12.66
C SER A 23 -9.79 -2.64 12.26
N THR A 24 -8.65 -2.62 12.93
CA THR A 24 -7.54 -3.55 12.69
C THR A 24 -7.93 -4.99 12.96
N ALA A 25 -8.61 -5.25 14.08
CA ALA A 25 -9.07 -6.58 14.50
C ALA A 25 -10.07 -7.22 13.53
N VAL A 26 -10.77 -6.41 12.73
CA VAL A 26 -11.69 -6.89 11.69
C VAL A 26 -11.00 -7.03 10.34
N ILE A 27 -10.25 -6.01 9.94
CA ILE A 27 -9.65 -5.95 8.59
C ILE A 27 -8.55 -7.00 8.41
N ILE A 28 -7.66 -7.19 9.39
CA ILE A 28 -6.54 -8.14 9.26
C ILE A 28 -7.01 -9.59 9.10
N PRO A 29 -7.93 -10.12 9.94
CA PRO A 29 -8.42 -11.48 9.73
C PRO A 29 -9.16 -11.69 8.42
N ILE A 30 -9.97 -10.72 7.98
CA ILE A 30 -10.68 -10.79 6.69
C ILE A 30 -9.69 -10.83 5.54
N ALA A 31 -8.72 -9.90 5.51
CA ALA A 31 -7.70 -9.86 4.47
C ALA A 31 -6.84 -11.13 4.46
N GLY A 32 -6.43 -11.61 5.65
CA GLY A 32 -5.69 -12.86 5.79
C GLY A 32 -6.48 -14.08 5.31
N TYR A 33 -7.76 -14.17 5.65
CA TYR A 33 -8.64 -15.25 5.20
C TYR A 33 -8.81 -15.26 3.68
N ILE A 34 -9.05 -14.09 3.06
CA ILE A 34 -9.16 -13.96 1.60
C ILE A 34 -7.83 -14.30 0.92
N LEU A 35 -6.70 -13.89 1.51
CA LEU A 35 -5.37 -14.23 1.01
C LEU A 35 -5.15 -15.76 1.01
N VAL A 36 -5.60 -16.46 2.07
CA VAL A 36 -5.50 -17.93 2.18
C VAL A 36 -6.36 -18.62 1.13
N ILE A 37 -7.63 -18.22 0.98
CA ILE A 37 -8.54 -18.79 -0.03
C ILE A 37 -7.96 -18.60 -1.44
N GLY A 38 -7.46 -17.39 -1.77
CA GLY A 38 -6.91 -17.10 -3.09
C GLY A 38 -7.96 -17.08 -4.20
N GLY A 39 -7.52 -17.39 -5.44
CA GLY A 39 -8.41 -17.49 -6.60
C GLY A 39 -9.20 -16.22 -6.90
N ASP A 40 -10.44 -16.38 -7.39
CA ASP A 40 -11.30 -15.28 -7.81
C ASP A 40 -11.69 -14.35 -6.66
N TYR A 41 -11.83 -14.87 -5.43
CA TYR A 41 -12.12 -14.06 -4.24
C TYR A 41 -10.98 -13.10 -3.92
N PHE A 42 -9.73 -13.57 -4.03
CA PHE A 42 -8.57 -12.72 -3.83
C PHE A 42 -8.45 -11.67 -4.96
N SER A 43 -8.71 -12.08 -6.20
CA SER A 43 -8.72 -11.18 -7.36
C SER A 43 -9.76 -10.08 -7.20
N LEU A 44 -10.97 -10.43 -6.77
CA LEU A 44 -12.03 -9.46 -6.48
C LEU A 44 -11.64 -8.51 -5.34
N PHE A 45 -11.06 -9.04 -4.27
CA PHE A 45 -10.62 -8.24 -3.12
C PHE A 45 -9.56 -7.21 -3.52
N ILE A 46 -8.51 -7.62 -4.23
CA ILE A 46 -7.45 -6.72 -4.71
C ILE A 46 -8.00 -5.70 -5.71
N SER A 47 -8.96 -6.08 -6.57
CA SER A 47 -9.59 -5.15 -7.51
C SER A 47 -10.39 -4.06 -6.79
N ILE A 48 -11.12 -4.40 -5.72
CA ILE A 48 -11.83 -3.43 -4.88
C ILE A 48 -10.85 -2.50 -4.17
N LEU A 49 -9.79 -3.04 -3.57
CA LEU A 49 -8.76 -2.22 -2.91
C LEU A 49 -8.09 -1.27 -3.91
N GLY A 50 -7.73 -1.77 -5.10
CA GLY A 50 -7.13 -0.96 -6.16
C GLY A 50 -8.08 0.15 -6.65
N ALA A 51 -9.36 -0.16 -6.86
CA ALA A 51 -10.36 0.83 -7.23
C ALA A 51 -10.51 1.94 -6.17
N LEU A 52 -10.54 1.56 -4.89
CA LEU A 52 -10.63 2.53 -3.79
C LEU A 52 -9.37 3.40 -3.69
N MET A 53 -8.18 2.84 -3.85
CA MET A 53 -6.93 3.62 -3.89
C MET A 53 -6.87 4.57 -5.08
N ILE A 54 -7.32 4.16 -6.27
CA ILE A 54 -7.44 5.03 -7.46
C ILE A 54 -8.44 6.17 -7.18
N TRP A 55 -9.55 5.88 -6.51
CA TRP A 55 -10.52 6.90 -6.14
C TRP A 55 -9.94 7.92 -5.16
N GLU A 56 -9.22 7.49 -4.12
CA GLU A 56 -8.55 8.37 -3.15
C GLU A 56 -7.56 9.30 -3.86
N MET A 57 -6.72 8.73 -4.71
CA MET A 57 -5.73 9.47 -5.47
C MET A 57 -6.36 10.43 -6.47
N ALA A 58 -7.35 9.98 -7.24
CA ALA A 58 -8.06 10.81 -8.21
C ALA A 58 -8.77 11.98 -7.50
N ARG A 59 -9.40 11.72 -6.35
CA ARG A 59 -10.03 12.77 -5.53
C ARG A 59 -9.01 13.82 -5.05
N ALA A 60 -7.80 13.39 -4.68
CA ALA A 60 -6.73 14.31 -4.31
C ALA A 60 -6.31 15.22 -5.48
N ILE A 61 -6.24 14.69 -6.70
CA ILE A 61 -5.81 15.41 -7.90
C ILE A 61 -6.90 16.31 -8.47
N PHE A 62 -8.15 15.82 -8.55
CA PHE A 62 -9.27 16.51 -9.21
C PHE A 62 -10.16 17.29 -8.25
N GLY A 63 -10.11 17.00 -6.94
CA GLY A 63 -11.06 17.53 -5.96
C GLY A 63 -12.41 16.80 -6.03
N ALA A 64 -13.39 17.27 -5.23
CA ALA A 64 -14.69 16.62 -5.12
C ALA A 64 -15.67 16.98 -6.25
N VAL A 65 -15.37 17.96 -7.10
CA VAL A 65 -16.30 18.50 -8.10
C VAL A 65 -16.72 17.47 -9.16
N HIS A 66 -15.83 16.54 -9.48
CA HIS A 66 -16.07 15.51 -10.51
C HIS A 66 -16.41 14.13 -9.92
N SER A 67 -17.07 14.06 -8.77
CA SER A 67 -17.22 12.83 -7.97
C SER A 67 -17.77 11.62 -8.76
N ARG A 68 -18.80 11.81 -9.61
CA ARG A 68 -19.37 10.72 -10.42
C ARG A 68 -18.37 10.15 -11.43
N PHE A 69 -17.64 11.03 -12.11
CA PHE A 69 -16.60 10.59 -13.06
C PHE A 69 -15.47 9.85 -12.33
N LEU A 70 -15.04 10.34 -11.17
CA LEU A 70 -13.98 9.69 -10.38
C LEU A 70 -14.38 8.29 -9.92
N ILE A 71 -15.66 8.08 -9.59
CA ILE A 71 -16.18 6.74 -9.23
C ILE A 71 -16.14 5.81 -10.45
N ILE A 72 -16.63 6.25 -11.61
CA ILE A 72 -16.61 5.45 -12.84
C ILE A 72 -15.16 5.09 -13.22
N LEU A 73 -14.26 6.06 -13.19
CA LEU A 73 -12.83 5.86 -13.45
C LEU A 73 -12.23 4.81 -12.52
N SER A 74 -12.50 4.93 -11.23
CA SER A 74 -11.98 4.00 -10.22
C SER A 74 -12.48 2.58 -10.40
N ILE A 75 -13.77 2.41 -10.70
CA ILE A 75 -14.37 1.11 -11.03
C ILE A 75 -13.74 0.54 -12.29
N SER A 76 -13.50 1.36 -13.33
CA SER A 76 -12.87 0.91 -14.58
C SER A 76 -11.46 0.37 -14.35
N PHE A 77 -10.66 1.03 -13.48
CA PHE A 77 -9.35 0.51 -13.07
C PHE A 77 -9.48 -0.78 -12.26
N GLY A 78 -10.47 -0.87 -11.36
CA GLY A 78 -10.77 -2.10 -10.62
C GLY A 78 -11.09 -3.26 -11.58
N VAL A 79 -11.88 -3.01 -12.63
CA VAL A 79 -12.16 -4.02 -13.67
C VAL A 79 -10.88 -4.48 -14.37
N VAL A 80 -9.94 -3.58 -14.70
CA VAL A 80 -8.64 -3.96 -15.29
C VAL A 80 -7.87 -4.91 -14.36
N ILE A 81 -7.82 -4.60 -13.06
CA ILE A 81 -7.17 -5.46 -12.06
C ILE A 81 -7.88 -6.82 -11.98
N LEU A 82 -9.21 -6.84 -11.96
CA LEU A 82 -10.00 -8.06 -11.89
C LEU A 82 -9.77 -8.96 -13.13
N LEU A 83 -9.79 -8.39 -14.33
CA LEU A 83 -9.51 -9.13 -15.57
C LEU A 83 -8.12 -9.77 -15.56
N SER A 84 -7.13 -9.09 -14.96
CA SER A 84 -5.79 -9.66 -14.77
C SER A 84 -5.81 -10.89 -13.86
N GLY A 85 -6.56 -10.83 -12.76
CA GLY A 85 -6.67 -11.95 -11.81
C GLY A 85 -7.49 -13.12 -12.31
N LEU A 86 -8.54 -12.88 -13.11
CA LEU A 86 -9.38 -13.90 -13.69
C LEU A 86 -8.76 -14.59 -14.93
N LYS A 87 -7.53 -14.22 -15.32
CA LYS A 87 -6.80 -14.76 -16.48
C LYS A 87 -7.57 -14.64 -17.81
N ILE A 88 -8.45 -13.67 -17.90
CA ILE A 88 -9.21 -13.38 -19.11
C ILE A 88 -8.29 -12.70 -20.10
N GLY A 89 -7.59 -13.47 -20.89
CA GLY A 89 -6.75 -13.10 -22.02
C GLY A 89 -6.01 -11.76 -21.95
N MET A 90 -4.70 -11.76 -22.02
CA MET A 90 -3.86 -10.55 -21.93
C MET A 90 -4.29 -9.46 -22.94
N LEU A 91 -4.76 -9.86 -24.13
CA LEU A 91 -5.23 -8.92 -25.15
C LEU A 91 -6.45 -8.13 -24.68
N LEU A 92 -7.45 -8.80 -24.07
CA LEU A 92 -8.65 -8.13 -23.56
C LEU A 92 -8.31 -7.18 -22.40
N MET A 93 -7.43 -7.61 -21.48
CA MET A 93 -6.95 -6.75 -20.39
C MET A 93 -6.28 -5.48 -20.93
N CYS A 94 -5.37 -5.62 -21.90
CA CYS A 94 -4.67 -4.48 -22.52
C CYS A 94 -5.63 -3.57 -23.30
N THR A 95 -6.60 -4.12 -24.01
CA THR A 95 -7.60 -3.31 -24.74
C THR A 95 -8.50 -2.53 -23.81
N VAL A 96 -8.99 -3.13 -22.72
CA VAL A 96 -9.79 -2.43 -21.69
C VAL A 96 -8.96 -1.34 -20.99
N ALA A 97 -7.71 -1.64 -20.62
CA ALA A 97 -6.83 -0.66 -20.00
C ALA A 97 -6.58 0.56 -20.91
N LEU A 98 -6.29 0.30 -22.19
CA LEU A 98 -6.08 1.34 -23.20
C LEU A 98 -7.36 2.20 -23.36
N LEU A 99 -8.52 1.57 -23.45
CA LEU A 99 -9.80 2.25 -23.61
C LEU A 99 -10.10 3.14 -22.40
N VAL A 100 -9.85 2.67 -21.19
CA VAL A 100 -9.99 3.47 -19.95
C VAL A 100 -9.09 4.70 -20.00
N LEU A 101 -7.82 4.54 -20.42
CA LEU A 101 -6.88 5.66 -20.52
C LEU A 101 -7.28 6.68 -21.61
N ILE A 102 -7.80 6.21 -22.76
CA ILE A 102 -8.28 7.07 -23.84
C ILE A 102 -9.49 7.87 -23.34
N LEU A 103 -10.50 7.22 -22.76
CA LEU A 103 -11.72 7.87 -22.25
C LEU A 103 -11.38 8.89 -21.15
N PHE A 104 -10.47 8.54 -20.26
CA PHE A 104 -9.95 9.45 -19.24
C PHE A 104 -9.28 10.68 -19.87
N SER A 105 -8.43 10.47 -20.88
CA SER A 105 -7.73 11.57 -21.57
C SER A 105 -8.69 12.51 -22.29
N ILE A 106 -9.67 11.94 -23.00
CA ILE A 106 -10.74 12.72 -23.67
C ILE A 106 -11.50 13.55 -22.63
N TYR A 107 -11.90 12.94 -21.51
CA TYR A 107 -12.60 13.66 -20.45
C TYR A 107 -11.78 14.85 -19.92
N CYS A 108 -10.48 14.64 -19.63
CA CYS A 108 -9.60 15.71 -19.16
C CYS A 108 -9.47 16.86 -20.18
N LEU A 109 -9.45 16.55 -21.49
CA LEU A 109 -9.44 17.56 -22.56
C LEU A 109 -10.74 18.35 -22.60
N VAL A 110 -11.90 17.68 -22.51
CA VAL A 110 -13.23 18.30 -22.50
C VAL A 110 -13.39 19.28 -21.33
N ILE A 111 -12.95 18.90 -20.13
CA ILE A 111 -13.02 19.77 -18.94
C ILE A 111 -11.87 20.80 -18.88
N LYS A 112 -11.04 20.89 -19.92
CA LYS A 112 -9.88 21.79 -20.00
C LYS A 112 -8.88 21.62 -18.85
N GLN A 113 -8.66 20.39 -18.41
CA GLN A 113 -7.73 20.04 -17.32
C GLN A 113 -6.67 19.03 -17.79
N ALA A 114 -6.13 19.22 -19.00
CA ALA A 114 -5.11 18.35 -19.60
C ALA A 114 -3.85 18.18 -18.73
N ASP A 115 -3.50 19.19 -17.94
CA ASP A 115 -2.37 19.14 -17.00
C ASP A 115 -2.53 18.05 -15.93
N LYS A 116 -3.76 17.61 -15.66
CA LYS A 116 -4.02 16.54 -14.69
C LYS A 116 -3.75 15.15 -15.23
N ILE A 117 -3.71 14.98 -16.56
CA ILE A 117 -3.33 13.70 -17.20
C ILE A 117 -1.91 13.32 -16.80
N THR A 118 -0.98 14.25 -16.93
CA THR A 118 0.43 14.02 -16.59
C THR A 118 0.69 13.77 -15.10
N LYS A 119 -0.21 14.23 -14.24
CA LYS A 119 -0.16 14.01 -12.80
C LYS A 119 -0.81 12.69 -12.40
N PHE A 120 -1.94 12.34 -13.04
CA PHE A 120 -2.71 11.16 -12.70
C PHE A 120 -2.06 9.87 -13.21
N LEU A 121 -1.57 9.86 -14.44
CA LEU A 121 -1.06 8.66 -15.10
C LEU A 121 0.08 7.97 -14.30
N PRO A 122 1.17 8.63 -13.89
CA PRO A 122 2.23 7.96 -13.13
C PRO A 122 1.74 7.48 -11.75
N CYS A 123 0.82 8.22 -11.12
CA CYS A 123 0.25 7.83 -9.84
C CYS A 123 -0.69 6.61 -9.98
N SER A 124 -1.49 6.52 -11.06
CA SER A 124 -2.34 5.35 -11.30
C SER A 124 -1.53 4.09 -11.58
N LEU A 125 -0.40 4.21 -12.29
CA LEU A 125 0.53 3.11 -12.50
C LEU A 125 1.18 2.64 -11.18
N PHE A 126 1.46 3.56 -10.27
CA PHE A 126 1.98 3.25 -8.92
C PHE A 126 1.01 2.40 -8.09
N ILE A 127 -0.29 2.40 -8.40
CA ILE A 127 -1.30 1.55 -7.76
C ILE A 127 -1.56 0.30 -8.61
N LEU A 128 -1.72 0.45 -9.92
CA LEU A 128 -2.11 -0.64 -10.82
C LEU A 128 -1.05 -1.75 -10.87
N ILE A 129 0.22 -1.38 -11.04
CA ILE A 129 1.32 -2.34 -11.16
C ILE A 129 1.44 -3.22 -9.91
N PRO A 130 1.52 -2.67 -8.67
CA PRO A 130 1.56 -3.50 -7.47
C PRO A 130 0.36 -4.43 -7.30
N CYS A 131 -0.86 -3.98 -7.64
CA CYS A 131 -2.06 -4.81 -7.56
C CYS A 131 -1.96 -6.03 -8.49
N ILE A 132 -1.56 -5.82 -9.75
CA ILE A 132 -1.37 -6.90 -10.73
C ILE A 132 -0.24 -7.84 -10.30
N LEU A 133 0.88 -7.29 -9.83
CA LEU A 133 2.01 -8.08 -9.35
C LEU A 133 1.67 -8.87 -8.08
N PHE A 134 0.80 -8.37 -7.22
CA PHE A 134 0.35 -9.09 -6.04
C PHE A 134 -0.53 -10.29 -6.43
N LEU A 135 -1.43 -10.12 -7.40
CA LEU A 135 -2.19 -11.23 -7.97
C LEU A 135 -1.27 -12.29 -8.58
N TRP A 136 -0.30 -11.85 -9.39
CA TRP A 136 0.68 -12.74 -10.00
C TRP A 136 1.53 -13.49 -8.96
N LEU A 137 2.02 -12.82 -7.91
CA LEU A 137 2.76 -13.47 -6.83
C LEU A 137 1.91 -14.52 -6.10
N ARG A 138 0.62 -14.21 -5.85
CA ARG A 138 -0.29 -15.15 -5.17
C ARG A 138 -0.51 -16.42 -5.98
N GLU A 139 -0.50 -16.34 -7.29
CA GLU A 139 -0.67 -17.48 -8.19
C GLU A 139 0.59 -18.30 -8.39
N THR A 140 1.74 -17.64 -8.44
CA THR A 140 3.01 -18.27 -8.85
C THR A 140 3.88 -18.70 -7.68
N LYS A 141 3.60 -18.21 -6.48
CA LYS A 141 4.41 -18.46 -5.28
C LYS A 141 3.61 -19.09 -4.17
N GLU A 142 4.35 -19.74 -3.28
CA GLU A 142 3.76 -20.31 -2.06
C GLU A 142 3.19 -19.19 -1.16
N LEU A 143 2.08 -19.49 -0.51
CA LEU A 143 1.40 -18.57 0.39
C LEU A 143 2.32 -18.01 1.50
N ILE A 144 3.27 -18.83 1.95
CA ILE A 144 4.23 -18.45 2.99
C ILE A 144 5.12 -17.27 2.58
N ILE A 145 5.45 -17.14 1.28
CA ILE A 145 6.25 -16.04 0.74
C ILE A 145 5.47 -14.72 0.87
N LEU A 146 4.17 -14.74 0.61
CA LEU A 146 3.33 -13.56 0.77
C LEU A 146 3.20 -13.16 2.23
N PHE A 147 2.98 -14.12 3.13
CA PHE A 147 2.98 -13.85 4.57
C PHE A 147 4.31 -13.28 5.04
N TRP A 148 5.43 -13.81 4.54
CA TRP A 148 6.75 -13.24 4.83
C TRP A 148 6.87 -11.79 4.40
N ILE A 149 6.52 -11.44 3.15
CA ILE A 149 6.59 -10.06 2.64
C ILE A 149 5.74 -9.12 3.51
N LEU A 150 4.46 -9.48 3.75
CA LEU A 150 3.54 -8.67 4.53
C LEU A 150 4.02 -8.50 5.98
N SER A 151 4.51 -9.58 6.59
CA SER A 151 5.04 -9.54 7.96
C SER A 151 6.30 -8.69 8.07
N CYS A 152 7.18 -8.70 7.07
CA CYS A 152 8.37 -7.83 7.03
C CYS A 152 7.99 -6.35 7.00
N VAL A 153 6.98 -5.97 6.22
CA VAL A 153 6.50 -4.56 6.18
C VAL A 153 5.90 -4.17 7.52
N ILE A 154 5.02 -5.00 8.09
CA ILE A 154 4.42 -4.74 9.41
C ILE A 154 5.51 -4.62 10.51
N ALA A 155 6.48 -5.53 10.51
CA ALA A 155 7.60 -5.48 11.46
C ALA A 155 8.45 -4.22 11.27
N THR A 156 8.65 -3.79 10.03
CA THR A 156 9.35 -2.54 9.70
C THR A 156 8.65 -1.34 10.32
N ASP A 157 7.33 -1.24 10.18
CA ASP A 157 6.55 -0.10 10.69
C ASP A 157 6.55 -0.08 12.22
N ILE A 158 6.36 -1.24 12.85
CA ILE A 158 6.39 -1.37 14.32
C ILE A 158 7.79 -1.03 14.84
N GLY A 159 8.85 -1.62 14.27
CA GLY A 159 10.22 -1.36 14.66
C GLY A 159 10.63 0.09 14.48
N ALA A 160 10.25 0.68 13.34
CA ALA A 160 10.51 2.09 13.04
C ALA A 160 9.79 3.03 14.03
N TYR A 161 8.55 2.73 14.38
CA TYR A 161 7.80 3.51 15.35
C TYR A 161 8.40 3.41 16.76
N VAL A 162 8.66 2.19 17.24
CA VAL A 162 9.17 1.95 18.60
C VAL A 162 10.55 2.57 18.78
N VAL A 163 11.51 2.22 17.92
CA VAL A 163 12.89 2.71 18.03
C VAL A 163 12.97 4.21 17.76
N GLY A 164 12.23 4.71 16.76
CA GLY A 164 12.17 6.13 16.45
C GLY A 164 11.58 6.97 17.58
N LYS A 165 10.63 6.42 18.36
CA LYS A 165 10.04 7.09 19.52
C LYS A 165 10.95 7.05 20.76
N ILE A 166 11.65 5.94 20.98
CA ILE A 166 12.53 5.76 22.15
C ILE A 166 13.84 6.52 21.97
N ILE A 167 14.51 6.33 20.83
CA ILE A 167 15.84 6.91 20.58
C ILE A 167 15.71 8.32 20.00
N GLY A 168 14.73 8.57 19.12
CA GLY A 168 14.56 9.87 18.46
C GLY A 168 15.73 10.21 17.52
N GLY A 169 16.16 11.47 17.51
CA GLY A 169 17.34 11.93 16.79
C GLY A 169 17.03 12.59 15.44
N VAL A 170 17.97 12.53 14.51
CA VAL A 170 17.93 13.21 13.22
C VAL A 170 16.73 12.75 12.38
N LYS A 171 15.99 13.70 11.82
CA LYS A 171 14.83 13.42 10.97
C LYS A 171 15.24 12.90 9.61
N LEU A 172 14.56 11.87 9.12
CA LEU A 172 14.81 11.24 7.81
C LEU A 172 14.38 12.17 6.66
N ALA A 173 13.17 12.73 6.75
CA ALA A 173 12.60 13.58 5.71
C ALA A 173 11.73 14.71 6.32
N PRO A 174 12.33 15.78 6.91
CA PRO A 174 11.61 16.79 7.70
C PRO A 174 10.46 17.47 6.96
N LYS A 175 10.62 17.73 5.66
CA LYS A 175 9.63 18.44 4.82
C LYS A 175 8.45 17.53 4.40
N ILE A 176 8.64 16.22 4.36
CA ILE A 176 7.66 15.25 3.84
C ILE A 176 6.96 14.55 5.01
N SER A 177 7.75 13.96 5.91
CA SER A 177 7.31 13.23 7.08
C SER A 177 8.13 13.63 8.30
N PRO A 178 7.68 14.63 9.10
CA PRO A 178 8.46 15.19 10.22
C PRO A 178 8.64 14.23 11.39
N ASN A 179 7.89 13.14 11.44
CA ASN A 179 7.96 12.16 12.53
C ASN A 179 8.99 11.06 12.27
N LYS A 180 9.37 10.79 11.01
CA LYS A 180 10.35 9.76 10.67
C LYS A 180 11.78 10.18 11.05
N THR A 181 12.52 9.24 11.67
CA THR A 181 13.90 9.41 12.12
C THR A 181 14.82 8.35 11.50
N TRP A 182 16.11 8.65 11.42
CA TRP A 182 17.12 7.66 11.02
C TRP A 182 17.19 6.48 11.99
N SER A 183 17.11 6.74 13.30
CA SER A 183 17.03 5.68 14.32
C SER A 183 15.81 4.76 14.08
N GLY A 184 14.66 5.34 13.73
CA GLY A 184 13.49 4.57 13.35
C GLY A 184 13.73 3.70 12.11
N LEU A 185 14.34 4.23 11.05
CA LEU A 185 14.69 3.43 9.87
C LEU A 185 15.55 2.21 10.25
N PHE A 186 16.61 2.40 11.03
CA PHE A 186 17.45 1.29 11.50
C PHE A 186 16.67 0.29 12.35
N GLY A 187 15.78 0.76 13.24
CA GLY A 187 14.91 -0.10 14.04
C GLY A 187 13.96 -0.93 13.18
N GLY A 188 13.37 -0.33 12.14
CA GLY A 188 12.50 -1.03 11.19
C GLY A 188 13.26 -2.08 10.38
N VAL A 189 14.43 -1.72 9.83
CA VAL A 189 15.30 -2.64 9.07
C VAL A 189 15.72 -3.84 9.94
N THR A 190 16.11 -3.60 11.18
CA THR A 190 16.47 -4.66 12.13
C THR A 190 15.27 -5.57 12.44
N ALA A 191 14.09 -5.03 12.71
CA ALA A 191 12.88 -5.80 12.98
C ALA A 191 12.48 -6.68 11.77
N SER A 192 12.57 -6.15 10.57
CA SER A 192 12.33 -6.91 9.33
C SER A 192 13.36 -8.04 9.15
N ALA A 193 14.64 -7.80 9.43
CA ALA A 193 15.66 -8.83 9.36
C ALA A 193 15.40 -10.00 10.33
N PHE A 194 14.97 -9.70 11.56
CA PHE A 194 14.55 -10.74 12.52
C PHE A 194 13.31 -11.50 12.04
N THR A 195 12.35 -10.83 11.42
CA THR A 195 11.19 -11.47 10.80
C THR A 195 11.64 -12.41 9.68
N GLY A 196 12.52 -11.95 8.78
CA GLY A 196 13.08 -12.78 7.72
C GLY A 196 13.86 -13.98 8.24
N LEU A 197 14.63 -13.80 9.32
CA LEU A 197 15.32 -14.90 9.99
C LEU A 197 14.34 -15.94 10.55
N GLY A 198 13.26 -15.48 11.20
CA GLY A 198 12.20 -16.37 11.71
C GLY A 198 11.58 -17.20 10.61
N PHE A 199 11.15 -16.57 9.50
CA PHE A 199 10.60 -17.30 8.35
C PHE A 199 11.61 -18.28 7.74
N SER A 200 12.88 -17.88 7.63
CA SER A 200 13.95 -18.73 7.12
C SER A 200 14.16 -19.98 7.97
N VAL A 201 14.19 -19.84 9.30
CA VAL A 201 14.41 -20.96 10.23
C VAL A 201 13.24 -21.94 10.24
N PHE A 202 11.98 -21.43 10.21
CA PHE A 202 10.80 -22.27 10.41
C PHE A 202 10.21 -22.86 9.13
N TRP A 203 10.42 -22.19 7.98
CA TRP A 203 9.70 -22.56 6.73
C TRP A 203 10.56 -22.57 5.47
N MET A 204 11.78 -22.04 5.50
CA MET A 204 12.59 -21.85 4.30
C MET A 204 14.07 -22.23 4.56
N GLU A 205 14.62 -23.11 3.76
CA GLU A 205 15.97 -23.66 4.00
C GLU A 205 17.14 -22.71 3.69
N LYS A 206 16.90 -21.49 3.17
CA LYS A 206 17.95 -20.57 2.69
C LYS A 206 18.09 -19.33 3.57
N HIS A 207 18.56 -19.52 4.80
CA HIS A 207 18.58 -18.51 5.87
C HIS A 207 19.13 -17.14 5.49
N PHE A 208 20.30 -17.07 4.89
CA PHE A 208 20.97 -15.79 4.63
C PHE A 208 20.25 -14.96 3.56
N LYS A 209 19.75 -15.58 2.50
CA LYS A 209 19.04 -14.91 1.41
C LYS A 209 17.77 -14.20 1.91
N PHE A 210 16.96 -14.87 2.75
CA PHE A 210 15.74 -14.28 3.27
C PHE A 210 16.00 -13.11 4.22
N VAL A 211 17.04 -13.18 5.03
CA VAL A 211 17.47 -12.06 5.88
C VAL A 211 17.87 -10.86 5.02
N CYS A 212 18.71 -11.05 4.00
CA CYS A 212 19.12 -9.98 3.10
C CYS A 212 17.93 -9.35 2.35
N LEU A 213 17.02 -10.16 1.85
CA LEU A 213 15.82 -9.68 1.17
C LEU A 213 14.88 -8.93 2.13
N SER A 214 14.77 -9.36 3.39
CA SER A 214 13.96 -8.67 4.40
C SER A 214 14.52 -7.29 4.76
N LEU A 215 15.85 -7.13 4.80
CA LEU A 215 16.48 -5.81 4.92
C LEU A 215 16.10 -4.89 3.77
N LEU A 216 16.13 -5.40 2.54
CA LEU A 216 15.77 -4.63 1.34
C LEU A 216 14.27 -4.33 1.30
N ILE A 217 13.40 -5.27 1.68
CA ILE A 217 11.96 -5.05 1.83
C ILE A 217 11.69 -3.86 2.77
N ALA A 218 12.37 -3.81 3.93
CA ALA A 218 12.19 -2.73 4.89
C ALA A 218 12.56 -1.36 4.30
N ILE A 219 13.68 -1.28 3.60
CA ILE A 219 14.13 -0.03 2.96
C ILE A 219 13.12 0.40 1.89
N VAL A 220 12.70 -0.52 1.03
CA VAL A 220 11.77 -0.25 -0.08
C VAL A 220 10.38 0.13 0.47
N ALA A 221 9.89 -0.55 1.51
CA ALA A 221 8.63 -0.20 2.17
C ALA A 221 8.67 1.23 2.74
N GLN A 222 9.76 1.62 3.41
CA GLN A 222 9.93 2.99 3.90
C GLN A 222 10.04 4.03 2.78
N MET A 223 10.61 3.67 1.64
CA MET A 223 10.60 4.53 0.43
C MET A 223 9.18 4.69 -0.13
N GLY A 224 8.38 3.61 -0.17
CA GLY A 224 6.96 3.64 -0.58
C GLY A 224 6.15 4.63 0.25
N ASP A 225 6.22 4.52 1.59
CA ASP A 225 5.55 5.46 2.50
C ASP A 225 6.05 6.91 2.33
N LEU A 226 7.35 7.14 2.09
CA LEU A 226 7.86 8.48 1.81
C LEU A 226 7.33 9.04 0.48
N LEU A 227 7.20 8.21 -0.57
CA LEU A 227 6.63 8.62 -1.85
C LEU A 227 5.16 9.02 -1.70
N GLU A 228 4.39 8.21 -0.99
CA GLU A 228 2.98 8.49 -0.69
C GLU A 228 2.84 9.75 0.18
N SER A 229 3.66 9.89 1.22
CA SER A 229 3.72 11.08 2.05
C SER A 229 4.05 12.34 1.22
N ARG A 230 4.98 12.25 0.25
CA ARG A 230 5.29 13.35 -0.67
C ARG A 230 4.10 13.72 -1.55
N PHE A 231 3.37 12.71 -2.05
CA PHE A 231 2.14 12.93 -2.80
C PHE A 231 1.11 13.70 -1.95
N LYS A 232 0.84 13.27 -0.72
CA LYS A 232 -0.08 13.97 0.20
C LYS A 232 0.31 15.43 0.42
N ARG A 233 1.60 15.73 0.67
CA ARG A 233 2.05 17.12 0.87
C ARG A 233 1.86 17.97 -0.37
N LYS A 234 2.08 17.41 -1.58
CA LYS A 234 1.86 18.12 -2.84
C LYS A 234 0.41 18.58 -3.01
N TYR A 235 -0.54 17.83 -2.49
CA TYR A 235 -1.97 18.17 -2.54
C TYR A 235 -2.52 18.73 -1.22
N SER A 236 -1.64 19.17 -0.30
CA SER A 236 -1.99 19.74 1.01
C SER A 236 -2.87 18.81 1.86
N LEU A 237 -2.68 17.51 1.69
CA LEU A 237 -3.39 16.49 2.44
C LEU A 237 -2.51 15.91 3.55
N LYS A 238 -3.14 15.45 4.62
CA LYS A 238 -2.52 14.65 5.68
C LYS A 238 -2.87 13.18 5.53
N GLU A 239 -4.10 12.88 5.15
CA GLU A 239 -4.65 11.55 4.90
C GLU A 239 -5.35 11.58 3.54
N THR A 240 -5.32 10.46 2.79
CA THR A 240 -5.91 10.39 1.45
C THR A 240 -7.44 10.37 1.51
N SER A 241 -8.00 9.77 2.57
CA SER A 241 -9.44 9.74 2.85
C SER A 241 -9.73 9.37 4.32
N ASN A 242 -11.00 9.17 4.66
CA ASN A 242 -11.47 8.66 5.95
C ASN A 242 -12.29 7.37 5.79
N ILE A 243 -11.95 6.53 4.78
CA ILE A 243 -12.69 5.29 4.51
C ILE A 243 -12.53 4.32 5.68
N ILE A 244 -11.31 4.20 6.24
CA ILE A 244 -11.08 3.31 7.38
C ILE A 244 -11.20 4.14 8.67
N PRO A 245 -12.24 3.90 9.50
CA PRO A 245 -12.44 4.66 10.72
C PRO A 245 -11.22 4.64 11.64
N GLY A 246 -10.71 5.82 11.98
CA GLY A 246 -9.53 6.00 12.81
C GLY A 246 -8.17 5.74 12.14
N HIS A 247 -8.15 5.23 10.89
CA HIS A 247 -6.91 4.89 10.18
C HIS A 247 -6.64 5.73 8.93
N GLY A 248 -7.60 6.53 8.46
CA GLY A 248 -7.44 7.30 7.23
C GLY A 248 -7.86 6.53 5.98
N GLY A 249 -7.12 6.68 4.90
CA GLY A 249 -7.38 6.00 3.64
C GLY A 249 -6.77 4.60 3.54
N ILE A 250 -7.20 3.88 2.51
CA ILE A 250 -6.64 2.57 2.15
C ILE A 250 -5.22 2.74 1.62
N MET A 251 -4.99 3.76 0.80
CA MET A 251 -3.67 4.09 0.26
C MET A 251 -2.68 4.38 1.40
N ASP A 252 -3.12 5.09 2.47
CA ASP A 252 -2.32 5.37 3.66
C ASP A 252 -1.86 4.10 4.44
N ARG A 253 -2.42 2.93 4.12
CA ARG A 253 -2.13 1.65 4.81
C ARG A 253 -1.38 0.65 3.93
N LEU A 254 -1.44 0.81 2.64
CA LEU A 254 -0.87 -0.14 1.69
C LEU A 254 0.35 0.38 0.93
N ASP A 255 0.77 1.62 1.17
CA ASP A 255 1.89 2.29 0.50
C ASP A 255 3.21 1.50 0.59
N GLY A 256 3.62 1.11 1.79
CA GLY A 256 4.80 0.26 2.00
C GLY A 256 4.62 -1.16 1.45
N HIS A 257 3.40 -1.72 1.58
CA HIS A 257 3.09 -3.05 1.06
C HIS A 257 3.15 -3.10 -0.47
N MET A 258 2.61 -2.08 -1.16
CA MET A 258 2.69 -1.97 -2.62
C MET A 258 4.15 -1.91 -3.11
N ALA A 259 4.98 -1.11 -2.45
CA ALA A 259 6.39 -1.01 -2.79
C ALA A 259 7.13 -2.35 -2.58
N ALA A 260 6.91 -3.02 -1.45
CA ALA A 260 7.53 -4.29 -1.10
C ALA A 260 7.13 -5.43 -2.07
N VAL A 261 5.83 -5.54 -2.38
CA VAL A 261 5.30 -6.52 -3.34
C VAL A 261 5.91 -6.30 -4.73
N THR A 262 5.94 -5.04 -5.19
CA THR A 262 6.55 -4.70 -6.49
C THR A 262 8.03 -5.09 -6.53
N PHE A 263 8.77 -4.78 -5.49
CA PHE A 263 10.20 -5.09 -5.39
C PHE A 263 10.46 -6.61 -5.47
N ILE A 264 9.75 -7.41 -4.69
CA ILE A 264 9.92 -8.87 -4.71
C ILE A 264 9.45 -9.47 -6.03
N ALA A 265 8.36 -8.98 -6.62
CA ALA A 265 7.90 -9.44 -7.91
C ALA A 265 8.93 -9.16 -9.02
N LEU A 266 9.54 -7.97 -9.04
CA LEU A 266 10.59 -7.62 -9.99
C LEU A 266 11.83 -8.51 -9.84
N ILE A 267 12.29 -8.77 -8.61
CA ILE A 267 13.40 -9.68 -8.35
C ILE A 267 13.10 -11.09 -8.90
N ASN A 268 11.88 -11.58 -8.68
CA ASN A 268 11.47 -12.90 -9.19
C ASN A 268 11.40 -12.94 -10.73
N PHE A 269 10.96 -11.84 -11.35
CA PHE A 269 10.84 -11.76 -12.81
C PHE A 269 12.20 -11.70 -13.51
N THR A 270 13.16 -10.95 -12.93
CA THR A 270 14.51 -10.78 -13.49
C THR A 270 15.40 -11.99 -13.25
N SER A 271 15.15 -12.77 -12.22
CA SER A 271 15.91 -13.97 -11.88
C SER A 271 15.14 -15.23 -12.29
N SER A 272 15.16 -15.57 -13.56
CA SER A 272 14.69 -16.89 -14.06
C SER A 272 15.43 -18.09 -13.40
N GLN A 273 16.44 -17.84 -12.60
CA GLN A 273 17.23 -18.82 -11.84
C GLN A 273 17.03 -18.74 -10.30
N MET A 274 16.27 -17.79 -9.78
CA MET A 274 15.91 -17.79 -8.37
C MET A 274 14.59 -18.55 -8.20
N GLN A 275 14.66 -19.88 -8.26
CA GLN A 275 13.63 -20.71 -7.67
C GLN A 275 13.66 -20.50 -6.14
N PHE A 276 12.61 -19.90 -5.62
CA PHE A 276 12.33 -19.93 -4.20
C PHE A 276 11.80 -21.30 -3.83
#